data_e5e95f58bc2807ffd02bd3dbaa2f1af5
#
_entry.id   e5e95f58bc2807ffd02bd3dbaa2f1af5
#
_cell.length_a   1.000
_cell.length_b   1.000
_cell.length_c   1.000
_cell.angle_alpha   90.00
_cell.angle_beta   90.00
_cell.angle_gamma   90.00
#
_symmetry.space_group_name_H-M   'P 1'
#
loop_
_entity.id
_entity.type
_entity.pdbx_description
1 polymer ?
#
loop_
_entity_poly.entity_id
_entity_poly.type
_entity_poly.pdbx_seq_one_letter_code
_entity_poly.pdbx_strand_id
1 'polypeptide(L)'
;MSAAKILSAPVAPGGTVGILGGGQLGRMLSLAAARLGLKTHVYSDAADAPAFQVCAARTLAGYDDAAALERFAAACDAITYEFENVPAAAAELLSGLKPTNPNAHALAIAQDRGEEKNFVRALGIATAPFAPVEKADDARKAFAGGRAVLKTRRLGYDGKGQRTVASADEAARAFESFRGVPAILEGFVDFAFEASVVAARGCDGAFAAYDPPKNDHENHILRRSTVPAPLSSAQADEAKAIARRIAEALDYVGVIGVELFVTKSGELLVNEIAPRVHNSGHWTIEACATSQFEQHIRAVAGWPLGDPTRHSDALMQNIVGEEAADWRALSSNGGALHLYGKSEIREGRKMGHVTWISPKTGAG
;
A
#
# COMPACT_ATOMS: atom_id res chain seq x y z
N MET A 1 20.32 -20.22 -2.93
CA MET A 1 19.12 -19.61 -2.31
C MET A 1 18.25 -20.75 -1.77
N SER A 2 17.83 -20.69 -0.51
CA SER A 2 16.87 -21.66 0.05
C SER A 2 15.50 -21.42 -0.59
N ALA A 3 14.75 -22.50 -0.85
CA ALA A 3 13.38 -22.35 -1.37
C ALA A 3 12.51 -21.60 -0.34
N ALA A 4 11.62 -20.72 -0.81
CA ALA A 4 10.71 -20.00 0.04
C ALA A 4 9.82 -20.99 0.83
N LYS A 5 9.65 -20.71 2.12
CA LYS A 5 8.76 -21.51 2.98
C LYS A 5 7.30 -21.14 2.69
N ILE A 6 6.45 -22.15 2.68
CA ILE A 6 4.99 -21.99 2.57
C ILE A 6 4.32 -22.48 3.86
N LEU A 7 3.14 -21.96 4.13
CA LEU A 7 2.32 -22.47 5.26
C LEU A 7 1.91 -23.91 4.98
N SER A 8 2.22 -24.80 5.93
CA SER A 8 1.77 -26.20 5.90
C SER A 8 0.36 -26.36 6.46
N ALA A 9 -0.06 -25.43 7.31
CA ALA A 9 -1.40 -25.34 7.91
C ALA A 9 -1.67 -23.89 8.34
N PRO A 10 -2.94 -23.49 8.49
CA PRO A 10 -3.29 -22.18 9.02
C PRO A 10 -2.70 -21.96 10.43
N VAL A 11 -2.26 -20.73 10.71
CA VAL A 11 -1.78 -20.34 12.04
C VAL A 11 -2.95 -20.44 13.04
N ALA A 12 -2.80 -21.27 14.07
CA ALA A 12 -3.85 -21.46 15.07
C ALA A 12 -4.03 -20.21 15.98
N PRO A 13 -5.20 -20.00 16.59
CA PRO A 13 -5.37 -18.98 17.63
C PRO A 13 -4.30 -19.11 18.72
N GLY A 14 -3.76 -17.98 19.16
CA GLY A 14 -2.60 -17.93 20.05
C GLY A 14 -1.24 -17.96 19.35
N GLY A 15 -1.20 -18.30 18.04
CA GLY A 15 -0.01 -18.22 17.22
C GLY A 15 0.44 -16.78 16.95
N THR A 16 1.64 -16.61 16.36
CA THR A 16 2.31 -15.31 16.23
C THR A 16 2.56 -14.96 14.77
N VAL A 17 2.03 -13.83 14.31
CA VAL A 17 2.37 -13.21 13.04
C VAL A 17 3.48 -12.18 13.25
N GLY A 18 4.60 -12.37 12.56
CA GLY A 18 5.69 -11.39 12.51
C GLY A 18 5.36 -10.25 11.55
N ILE A 19 5.65 -9.02 11.94
CA ILE A 19 5.44 -7.83 11.10
C ILE A 19 6.76 -7.08 10.99
N LEU A 20 7.33 -7.00 9.77
CA LEU A 20 8.46 -6.13 9.47
C LEU A 20 7.93 -4.72 9.22
N GLY A 21 8.45 -3.77 10.01
CA GLY A 21 8.00 -2.40 10.05
C GLY A 21 7.11 -2.12 11.25
N GLY A 22 7.35 -0.98 11.88
CA GLY A 22 6.69 -0.59 13.13
C GLY A 22 5.78 0.62 13.01
N GLY A 23 5.41 1.05 11.79
CA GLY A 23 4.59 2.24 11.54
C GLY A 23 3.10 2.05 11.84
N GLN A 24 2.29 2.96 11.33
CA GLN A 24 0.85 2.94 11.57
C GLN A 24 0.14 1.72 10.97
N LEU A 25 0.64 1.21 9.84
CA LEU A 25 0.03 0.03 9.22
C LEU A 25 0.30 -1.21 10.07
N GLY A 26 1.53 -1.38 10.57
CA GLY A 26 1.88 -2.43 11.52
C GLY A 26 1.07 -2.36 12.82
N ARG A 27 0.80 -1.13 13.33
CA ARG A 27 -0.11 -0.93 14.46
C ARG A 27 -1.52 -1.44 14.16
N MET A 28 -2.10 -1.05 13.02
CA MET A 28 -3.47 -1.47 12.66
C MET A 28 -3.55 -2.97 12.34
N LEU A 29 -2.51 -3.56 11.74
CA LEU A 29 -2.40 -5.02 11.55
C LEU A 29 -2.35 -5.74 12.90
N SER A 30 -1.60 -5.23 13.89
CA SER A 30 -1.52 -5.83 15.22
C SER A 30 -2.87 -5.79 15.96
N LEU A 31 -3.63 -4.70 15.83
CA LEU A 31 -4.98 -4.61 16.40
C LEU A 31 -5.95 -5.60 15.73
N ALA A 32 -5.84 -5.76 14.41
CA ALA A 32 -6.65 -6.74 13.67
C ALA A 32 -6.29 -8.19 14.05
N ALA A 33 -5.00 -8.50 14.19
CA ALA A 33 -4.55 -9.82 14.63
C ALA A 33 -5.07 -10.16 16.04
N ALA A 34 -5.04 -9.19 16.94
CA ALA A 34 -5.54 -9.37 18.32
C ALA A 34 -7.05 -9.71 18.35
N ARG A 35 -7.88 -9.11 17.47
CA ARG A 35 -9.30 -9.47 17.32
C ARG A 35 -9.51 -10.93 16.89
N LEU A 36 -8.58 -11.50 16.14
CA LEU A 36 -8.58 -12.89 15.69
C LEU A 36 -7.95 -13.87 16.71
N GLY A 37 -7.54 -13.38 17.90
CA GLY A 37 -6.85 -14.19 18.89
C GLY A 37 -5.42 -14.55 18.50
N LEU A 38 -4.82 -13.86 17.53
CA LEU A 38 -3.42 -14.00 17.12
C LEU A 38 -2.55 -12.96 17.83
N LYS A 39 -1.31 -13.32 18.08
CA LYS A 39 -0.27 -12.43 18.60
C LYS A 39 0.49 -11.79 17.43
N THR A 40 1.09 -10.62 17.67
CA THR A 40 2.04 -10.04 16.73
C THR A 40 3.40 -9.84 17.39
N HIS A 41 4.44 -10.11 16.62
CA HIS A 41 5.83 -9.75 16.93
C HIS A 41 6.25 -8.71 15.90
N VAL A 42 6.53 -7.48 16.33
CA VAL A 42 6.91 -6.39 15.45
C VAL A 42 8.41 -6.18 15.45
N TYR A 43 9.02 -6.10 14.27
CA TYR A 43 10.43 -5.77 14.06
C TYR A 43 10.56 -4.37 13.47
N SER A 44 11.35 -3.49 14.09
CA SER A 44 11.59 -2.14 13.59
C SER A 44 12.95 -1.63 14.05
N ASP A 45 13.54 -0.74 13.27
CA ASP A 45 14.73 0.05 13.61
C ASP A 45 14.42 1.34 14.38
N ALA A 46 13.14 1.71 14.51
CA ALA A 46 12.69 2.89 15.24
C ALA A 46 12.19 2.53 16.65
N ALA A 47 12.85 3.09 17.67
CA ALA A 47 12.50 2.78 19.07
C ALA A 47 11.11 3.27 19.48
N ASP A 48 10.60 4.35 18.84
CA ASP A 48 9.28 4.96 19.06
C ASP A 48 8.21 4.45 18.07
N ALA A 49 8.44 3.30 17.46
CA ALA A 49 7.54 2.71 16.46
C ALA A 49 6.11 2.55 16.99
N PRO A 50 5.09 3.13 16.32
CA PRO A 50 3.69 3.07 16.76
C PRO A 50 3.14 1.67 17.00
N ALA A 51 3.59 0.68 16.23
CA ALA A 51 3.16 -0.71 16.38
C ALA A 51 3.68 -1.36 17.67
N PHE A 52 4.80 -0.87 18.23
CA PHE A 52 5.32 -1.37 19.51
C PHE A 52 4.38 -1.12 20.70
N GLN A 53 3.46 -0.17 20.58
CA GLN A 53 2.48 0.13 21.63
C GLN A 53 1.37 -0.92 21.75
N VAL A 54 1.20 -1.80 20.75
CA VAL A 54 0.05 -2.72 20.65
C VAL A 54 0.42 -4.16 20.28
N CYS A 55 1.69 -4.45 20.07
CA CYS A 55 2.16 -5.82 19.77
C CYS A 55 2.41 -6.64 21.04
N ALA A 56 2.38 -7.97 20.92
CA ALA A 56 2.71 -8.89 22.01
C ALA A 56 4.22 -9.02 22.26
N ALA A 57 5.03 -8.87 21.21
CA ALA A 57 6.49 -8.89 21.28
C ALA A 57 7.09 -7.90 20.29
N ARG A 58 8.30 -7.42 20.56
CA ARG A 58 9.02 -6.49 19.69
C ARG A 58 10.49 -6.82 19.59
N THR A 59 11.08 -6.54 18.42
CA THR A 59 12.52 -6.52 18.18
C THR A 59 12.91 -5.15 17.66
N LEU A 60 13.83 -4.48 18.36
CA LEU A 60 14.43 -3.22 17.93
C LEU A 60 15.83 -3.53 17.39
N ALA A 61 15.99 -3.52 16.06
CA ALA A 61 17.26 -3.75 15.38
C ALA A 61 17.22 -3.24 13.93
N GLY A 62 18.38 -3.07 13.30
CA GLY A 62 18.48 -2.71 11.89
C GLY A 62 18.04 -3.86 10.97
N TYR A 63 17.55 -3.52 9.78
CA TYR A 63 17.13 -4.51 8.79
C TYR A 63 18.30 -5.26 8.12
N ASP A 64 19.53 -4.93 8.44
CA ASP A 64 20.78 -5.58 8.06
C ASP A 64 21.34 -6.53 9.16
N ASP A 65 20.73 -6.54 10.35
CA ASP A 65 21.08 -7.47 11.43
C ASP A 65 20.47 -8.87 11.19
N ALA A 66 21.22 -9.72 10.48
CA ALA A 66 20.78 -11.07 10.14
C ALA A 66 20.47 -11.91 11.40
N ALA A 67 21.27 -11.79 12.48
CA ALA A 67 21.04 -12.56 13.69
C ALA A 67 19.76 -12.12 14.43
N ALA A 68 19.43 -10.83 14.41
CA ALA A 68 18.16 -10.34 14.95
C ALA A 68 16.97 -10.80 14.10
N LEU A 69 17.10 -10.79 12.77
CA LEU A 69 16.07 -11.30 11.85
C LEU A 69 15.83 -12.81 12.03
N GLU A 70 16.88 -13.60 12.24
CA GLU A 70 16.76 -15.04 12.54
C GLU A 70 16.01 -15.29 13.87
N ARG A 71 16.36 -14.57 14.94
CA ARG A 71 15.65 -14.67 16.23
C ARG A 71 14.20 -14.25 16.11
N PHE A 72 13.94 -13.16 15.37
CA PHE A 72 12.58 -12.72 15.08
C PHE A 72 11.79 -13.79 14.33
N ALA A 73 12.35 -14.34 13.25
CA ALA A 73 11.70 -15.41 12.48
C ALA A 73 11.42 -16.64 13.32
N ALA A 74 12.36 -17.04 14.19
CA ALA A 74 12.18 -18.21 15.07
C ALA A 74 10.97 -18.07 16.01
N ALA A 75 10.61 -16.85 16.41
CA ALA A 75 9.49 -16.54 17.29
C ALA A 75 8.13 -16.38 16.56
N CYS A 76 8.09 -16.52 15.23
CA CYS A 76 6.90 -16.30 14.42
C CYS A 76 6.45 -17.59 13.72
N ASP A 77 5.15 -17.70 13.45
CA ASP A 77 4.55 -18.78 12.64
C ASP A 77 4.44 -18.38 11.16
N ALA A 78 4.14 -17.10 10.90
CA ALA A 78 4.13 -16.49 9.59
C ALA A 78 4.67 -15.05 9.69
N ILE A 79 5.16 -14.49 8.59
CA ILE A 79 5.74 -13.14 8.53
C ILE A 79 5.08 -12.33 7.43
N THR A 80 4.94 -11.02 7.69
CA THR A 80 4.46 -10.03 6.72
C THR A 80 5.22 -8.70 6.85
N TYR A 81 4.92 -7.75 5.94
CA TYR A 81 5.50 -6.41 5.88
C TYR A 81 4.41 -5.36 6.07
N GLU A 82 4.77 -4.24 6.70
CA GLU A 82 3.87 -3.08 6.75
C GLU A 82 4.24 -2.00 5.72
N PHE A 83 5.43 -2.08 5.10
CA PHE A 83 5.92 -1.10 4.12
C PHE A 83 6.69 -1.80 2.98
N GLU A 84 6.72 -1.17 1.81
CA GLU A 84 7.28 -1.74 0.58
C GLU A 84 8.81 -1.66 0.50
N ASN A 85 9.47 -0.75 1.22
CA ASN A 85 10.91 -0.53 1.10
C ASN A 85 11.75 -1.40 2.04
N VAL A 86 11.28 -2.62 2.35
CA VAL A 86 12.07 -3.62 3.07
C VAL A 86 13.30 -4.00 2.23
N PRO A 87 14.52 -4.04 2.79
CA PRO A 87 15.69 -4.49 2.05
C PRO A 87 15.50 -5.91 1.50
N ALA A 88 15.84 -6.11 0.22
CA ALA A 88 15.66 -7.41 -0.45
C ALA A 88 16.35 -8.56 0.30
N ALA A 89 17.55 -8.33 0.84
CA ALA A 89 18.30 -9.33 1.60
C ALA A 89 17.54 -9.78 2.88
N ALA A 90 16.87 -8.85 3.58
CA ALA A 90 16.05 -9.18 4.74
C ALA A 90 14.82 -10.02 4.33
N ALA A 91 14.15 -9.63 3.24
CA ALA A 91 13.01 -10.36 2.71
C ALA A 91 13.39 -11.79 2.26
N GLU A 92 14.51 -11.94 1.57
CA GLU A 92 15.05 -13.24 1.14
C GLU A 92 15.42 -14.13 2.34
N LEU A 93 16.13 -13.58 3.32
CA LEU A 93 16.50 -14.32 4.55
C LEU A 93 15.26 -14.85 5.25
N LEU A 94 14.28 -13.98 5.49
CA LEU A 94 13.06 -14.36 6.20
C LEU A 94 12.23 -15.38 5.44
N SER A 95 12.10 -15.26 4.11
CA SER A 95 11.36 -16.22 3.28
C SER A 95 11.99 -17.62 3.27
N GLY A 96 13.31 -17.71 3.45
CA GLY A 96 14.02 -18.97 3.64
C GLY A 96 13.80 -19.61 5.02
N LEU A 97 13.39 -18.83 6.01
CA LEU A 97 13.22 -19.30 7.40
C LEU A 97 11.75 -19.60 7.74
N LYS A 98 10.83 -18.75 7.31
CA LYS A 98 9.38 -18.82 7.64
C LYS A 98 8.52 -18.46 6.43
N PRO A 99 7.26 -18.92 6.38
CA PRO A 99 6.28 -18.39 5.43
C PRO A 99 6.20 -16.89 5.53
N THR A 100 6.57 -16.20 4.45
CA THR A 100 6.67 -14.74 4.41
C THR A 100 5.86 -14.21 3.22
N ASN A 101 4.83 -13.41 3.51
CA ASN A 101 3.91 -12.87 2.53
C ASN A 101 3.63 -11.37 2.77
N PRO A 102 3.50 -10.59 1.71
CA PRO A 102 3.66 -10.96 0.30
C PRO A 102 5.04 -11.51 -0.02
N ASN A 103 5.15 -12.27 -1.13
CA ASN A 103 6.43 -12.87 -1.53
C ASN A 103 7.46 -11.82 -1.99
N ALA A 104 8.73 -12.17 -1.99
CA ALA A 104 9.84 -11.27 -2.35
C ALA A 104 9.75 -10.77 -3.80
N HIS A 105 9.15 -11.53 -4.72
CA HIS A 105 8.97 -11.12 -6.12
C HIS A 105 7.99 -9.94 -6.21
N ALA A 106 6.84 -10.03 -5.55
CA ALA A 106 5.86 -8.94 -5.51
C ALA A 106 6.46 -7.66 -4.92
N LEU A 107 7.29 -7.81 -3.86
CA LEU A 107 7.99 -6.69 -3.24
C LEU A 107 9.00 -6.06 -4.22
N ALA A 108 9.80 -6.87 -4.92
CA ALA A 108 10.81 -6.40 -5.88
C ALA A 108 10.19 -5.62 -7.05
N ILE A 109 9.06 -6.12 -7.59
CA ILE A 109 8.31 -5.43 -8.65
C ILE A 109 7.80 -4.07 -8.15
N ALA A 110 7.15 -4.01 -7.00
CA ALA A 110 6.58 -2.76 -6.50
C ALA A 110 7.63 -1.73 -6.02
N GLN A 111 8.84 -2.17 -5.70
CA GLN A 111 9.93 -1.26 -5.30
C GLN A 111 10.53 -0.45 -6.44
N ASP A 112 10.29 -0.83 -7.70
CA ASP A 112 10.90 -0.20 -8.88
C ASP A 112 9.82 0.17 -9.91
N ARG A 113 9.57 1.47 -10.09
CA ARG A 113 8.52 1.99 -10.99
C ARG A 113 8.66 1.52 -12.44
N GLY A 114 9.89 1.28 -12.91
CA GLY A 114 10.13 0.75 -14.26
C GLY A 114 9.70 -0.72 -14.38
N GLU A 115 10.10 -1.55 -13.41
CA GLU A 115 9.72 -2.95 -13.36
C GLU A 115 8.21 -3.12 -13.16
N GLU A 116 7.62 -2.34 -12.23
CA GLU A 116 6.19 -2.32 -11.97
C GLU A 116 5.38 -2.03 -13.24
N LYS A 117 5.73 -0.97 -13.97
CA LYS A 117 5.01 -0.61 -15.19
C LYS A 117 5.23 -1.60 -16.32
N ASN A 118 6.43 -2.15 -16.47
CA ASN A 118 6.71 -3.21 -17.42
C ASN A 118 5.87 -4.46 -17.10
N PHE A 119 5.82 -4.86 -15.84
CA PHE A 119 5.01 -5.97 -15.37
C PHE A 119 3.51 -5.77 -15.67
N VAL A 120 2.96 -4.60 -15.31
CA VAL A 120 1.55 -4.26 -15.57
C VAL A 120 1.23 -4.29 -17.08
N ARG A 121 2.11 -3.73 -17.91
CA ARG A 121 1.94 -3.77 -19.37
C ARG A 121 2.05 -5.15 -19.96
N ALA A 122 2.93 -6.02 -19.45
CA ALA A 122 3.05 -7.40 -19.88
C ALA A 122 1.74 -8.19 -19.64
N LEU A 123 0.95 -7.79 -18.66
CA LEU A 123 -0.40 -8.31 -18.43
C LEU A 123 -1.45 -7.71 -19.40
N GLY A 124 -1.09 -6.82 -20.31
CA GLY A 124 -2.04 -6.11 -21.18
C GLY A 124 -2.92 -5.11 -20.43
N ILE A 125 -2.45 -4.57 -19.32
CA ILE A 125 -3.13 -3.55 -18.53
C ILE A 125 -2.53 -2.18 -18.86
N ALA A 126 -3.38 -1.18 -19.07
CA ALA A 126 -2.97 0.16 -19.45
C ALA A 126 -2.28 0.91 -18.30
N THR A 127 -1.23 1.67 -18.65
CA THR A 127 -0.51 2.59 -17.76
C THR A 127 -0.25 3.90 -18.49
N ALA A 128 0.13 4.97 -17.78
CA ALA A 128 0.72 6.13 -18.43
C ALA A 128 1.88 5.71 -19.35
N PRO A 129 2.06 6.34 -20.55
CA PRO A 129 3.26 6.13 -21.35
C PRO A 129 4.50 6.48 -20.51
N PHE A 130 5.55 5.69 -20.61
CA PHE A 130 6.79 5.97 -19.88
C PHE A 130 8.04 5.51 -20.64
N ALA A 131 9.17 6.10 -20.28
CA ALA A 131 10.50 5.72 -20.76
C ALA A 131 11.50 5.71 -19.60
N PRO A 132 12.47 4.78 -19.58
CA PRO A 132 13.56 4.79 -18.61
C PRO A 132 14.49 5.97 -18.84
N VAL A 133 15.07 6.51 -17.76
CA VAL A 133 16.01 7.64 -17.78
C VAL A 133 17.17 7.32 -16.87
N GLU A 134 18.36 7.12 -17.48
CA GLU A 134 19.62 6.83 -16.78
C GLU A 134 20.58 8.03 -16.81
N LYS A 135 20.35 8.98 -17.71
CA LYS A 135 21.13 10.23 -17.87
C LYS A 135 20.26 11.35 -18.40
N ALA A 136 20.71 12.60 -18.26
CA ALA A 136 19.97 13.79 -18.67
C ALA A 136 19.54 13.78 -20.16
N ASP A 137 20.39 13.21 -21.04
CA ASP A 137 20.11 13.09 -22.46
C ASP A 137 18.94 12.12 -22.75
N ASP A 138 18.79 11.07 -21.94
CA ASP A 138 17.64 10.15 -22.05
C ASP A 138 16.34 10.86 -21.71
N ALA A 139 16.36 11.70 -20.64
CA ALA A 139 15.19 12.52 -20.28
C ALA A 139 14.79 13.47 -21.41
N ARG A 140 15.77 14.08 -22.08
CA ARG A 140 15.55 14.96 -23.23
C ARG A 140 14.90 14.23 -24.40
N LYS A 141 15.44 13.06 -24.74
CA LYS A 141 14.96 12.21 -25.85
C LYS A 141 13.58 11.59 -25.58
N ALA A 142 13.31 11.24 -24.32
CA ALA A 142 12.05 10.63 -23.90
C ALA A 142 10.89 11.64 -23.87
N PHE A 143 11.18 12.94 -23.82
CA PHE A 143 10.14 13.96 -23.76
C PHE A 143 9.40 14.09 -25.12
N ALA A 144 8.16 13.62 -25.15
CA ALA A 144 7.34 13.59 -26.37
C ALA A 144 6.51 14.86 -26.60
N GLY A 145 6.70 15.91 -25.80
CA GLY A 145 5.92 17.15 -25.84
C GLY A 145 4.83 17.22 -24.76
N GLY A 146 4.22 18.41 -24.63
CA GLY A 146 3.20 18.65 -23.61
C GLY A 146 3.75 18.71 -22.19
N ARG A 147 3.12 17.98 -21.26
CA ARG A 147 3.56 17.84 -19.87
C ARG A 147 4.00 16.39 -19.61
N ALA A 148 4.99 16.22 -18.76
CA ALA A 148 5.44 14.91 -18.32
C ALA A 148 5.82 14.96 -16.82
N VAL A 149 5.96 13.80 -16.19
CA VAL A 149 6.40 13.68 -14.80
C VAL A 149 7.65 12.81 -14.77
N LEU A 150 8.77 13.38 -14.34
CA LEU A 150 9.98 12.63 -14.04
C LEU A 150 9.90 12.09 -12.61
N LYS A 151 10.07 10.78 -12.44
CA LYS A 151 10.00 10.11 -11.13
C LYS A 151 11.25 9.27 -10.91
N THR A 152 11.84 9.30 -9.71
CA THR A 152 12.88 8.31 -9.36
C THR A 152 12.30 6.92 -9.41
N ARG A 153 13.07 5.94 -9.88
CA ARG A 153 12.61 4.54 -9.98
C ARG A 153 12.29 3.94 -8.62
N ARG A 154 13.05 4.31 -7.58
CA ARG A 154 12.93 3.75 -6.23
C ARG A 154 12.80 4.85 -5.19
N LEU A 155 12.26 4.49 -4.01
CA LEU A 155 12.18 5.32 -2.80
C LEU A 155 11.37 6.62 -2.93
N GLY A 156 10.59 6.80 -4.00
CA GLY A 156 9.66 7.92 -4.13
C GLY A 156 8.33 7.62 -3.44
N TYR A 157 7.83 8.55 -2.62
CA TYR A 157 6.53 8.46 -1.94
C TYR A 157 5.98 9.85 -1.62
N ASP A 158 4.67 9.99 -1.49
CA ASP A 158 3.98 11.25 -1.13
C ASP A 158 4.55 12.48 -1.89
N GLY A 159 4.77 12.36 -3.21
CA GLY A 159 5.33 13.41 -4.07
C GLY A 159 6.84 13.61 -4.01
N LYS A 160 7.56 12.92 -3.13
CA LYS A 160 9.02 12.95 -3.09
C LYS A 160 9.62 12.18 -4.26
N GLY A 161 10.73 12.69 -4.81
CA GLY A 161 11.40 12.06 -5.94
C GLY A 161 10.64 12.21 -7.27
N GLN A 162 9.76 13.23 -7.41
CA GLN A 162 9.10 13.53 -8.69
C GLN A 162 9.13 15.01 -9.03
N ARG A 163 9.08 15.31 -10.35
CA ARG A 163 9.06 16.65 -10.93
C ARG A 163 8.17 16.66 -12.17
N THR A 164 7.20 17.57 -12.22
CA THR A 164 6.47 17.87 -13.46
C THR A 164 7.35 18.75 -14.33
N VAL A 165 7.42 18.45 -15.62
CA VAL A 165 8.23 19.11 -16.62
C VAL A 165 7.39 19.42 -17.87
N ALA A 166 7.70 20.52 -18.54
CA ALA A 166 6.97 21.01 -19.73
C ALA A 166 7.87 21.13 -20.97
N SER A 167 9.15 20.80 -20.86
CA SER A 167 10.09 20.77 -21.98
C SER A 167 11.18 19.71 -21.80
N ALA A 168 11.84 19.34 -22.91
CA ALA A 168 12.96 18.42 -22.91
C ALA A 168 14.12 18.91 -22.04
N ASP A 169 14.42 20.21 -22.05
CA ASP A 169 15.45 20.79 -21.23
C ASP A 169 15.09 20.83 -19.74
N GLU A 170 13.80 21.05 -19.41
CA GLU A 170 13.34 20.90 -18.02
C GLU A 170 13.47 19.45 -17.54
N ALA A 171 13.14 18.48 -18.38
CA ALA A 171 13.29 17.05 -18.04
C ALA A 171 14.75 16.69 -17.75
N ALA A 172 15.69 17.19 -18.56
CA ALA A 172 17.11 17.00 -18.33
C ALA A 172 17.59 17.65 -17.01
N ARG A 173 17.23 18.91 -16.75
CA ARG A 173 17.56 19.61 -15.49
C ARG A 173 16.92 18.94 -14.28
N ALA A 174 15.68 18.45 -14.40
CA ALA A 174 15.01 17.71 -13.34
C ALA A 174 15.77 16.43 -13.00
N PHE A 175 16.25 15.68 -14.00
CA PHE A 175 17.09 14.50 -13.78
C PHE A 175 18.41 14.84 -13.08
N GLU A 176 19.08 15.89 -13.51
CA GLU A 176 20.32 16.37 -12.84
C GLU A 176 20.08 16.69 -11.36
N SER A 177 18.90 17.25 -11.02
CA SER A 177 18.53 17.52 -9.63
C SER A 177 18.36 16.24 -8.79
N PHE A 178 18.13 15.10 -9.42
CA PHE A 178 18.10 13.77 -8.76
C PHE A 178 19.51 13.16 -8.59
N ARG A 179 20.56 13.91 -8.95
CA ARG A 179 21.97 13.51 -8.75
C ARG A 179 22.31 12.16 -9.39
N GLY A 180 21.78 11.89 -10.58
CA GLY A 180 22.05 10.67 -11.33
C GLY A 180 21.33 9.41 -10.81
N VAL A 181 20.35 9.57 -9.93
CA VAL A 181 19.48 8.45 -9.52
C VAL A 181 18.63 8.02 -10.71
N PRO A 182 18.60 6.71 -11.08
CA PRO A 182 17.77 6.21 -12.15
C PRO A 182 16.30 6.63 -11.98
N ALA A 183 15.69 7.03 -13.08
CA ALA A 183 14.34 7.59 -13.12
C ALA A 183 13.50 7.00 -14.26
N ILE A 184 12.22 7.31 -14.28
CA ILE A 184 11.35 7.16 -15.43
C ILE A 184 10.73 8.51 -15.77
N LEU A 185 10.53 8.78 -17.06
CA LEU A 185 9.73 9.91 -17.53
C LEU A 185 8.38 9.37 -17.96
N GLU A 186 7.32 9.79 -17.26
CA GLU A 186 5.93 9.42 -17.57
C GLU A 186 5.23 10.55 -18.29
N GLY A 187 4.44 10.22 -19.31
CA GLY A 187 3.49 11.17 -19.91
C GLY A 187 2.48 11.62 -18.85
N PHE A 188 2.18 12.92 -18.84
CA PHE A 188 1.17 13.45 -17.93
C PHE A 188 -0.21 12.92 -18.30
N VAL A 189 -0.91 12.32 -17.33
CA VAL A 189 -2.28 11.85 -17.50
C VAL A 189 -3.25 12.96 -17.10
N ASP A 190 -4.08 13.41 -18.03
CA ASP A 190 -5.18 14.34 -17.75
C ASP A 190 -6.41 13.54 -17.31
N PHE A 191 -6.42 13.13 -16.04
CA PHE A 191 -7.47 12.30 -15.46
C PHE A 191 -8.66 13.13 -14.95
N ALA A 192 -9.83 12.52 -14.87
CA ALA A 192 -11.02 13.10 -14.25
C ALA A 192 -10.93 13.02 -12.71
N PHE A 193 -10.47 11.88 -12.19
CA PHE A 193 -10.20 11.65 -10.77
C PHE A 193 -9.30 10.43 -10.58
N GLU A 194 -8.76 10.28 -9.37
CA GLU A 194 -8.01 9.11 -8.95
C GLU A 194 -8.93 8.14 -8.20
N ALA A 195 -8.74 6.85 -8.44
CA ALA A 195 -9.40 5.77 -7.72
C ALA A 195 -8.36 4.74 -7.25
N SER A 196 -8.79 3.79 -6.46
CA SER A 196 -7.95 2.64 -6.11
C SER A 196 -8.80 1.41 -5.88
N VAL A 197 -8.19 0.23 -6.00
CA VAL A 197 -8.76 -1.02 -5.53
C VAL A 197 -7.89 -1.55 -4.41
N VAL A 198 -8.49 -1.81 -3.27
CA VAL A 198 -7.88 -2.62 -2.22
C VAL A 198 -8.47 -4.01 -2.33
N ALA A 199 -7.59 -5.01 -2.46
CA ALA A 199 -8.02 -6.40 -2.62
C ALA A 199 -7.12 -7.34 -1.83
N ALA A 200 -7.62 -8.52 -1.51
CA ALA A 200 -6.85 -9.58 -0.87
C ALA A 200 -6.86 -10.85 -1.73
N ARG A 201 -5.75 -11.58 -1.70
CA ARG A 201 -5.66 -12.95 -2.20
C ARG A 201 -5.15 -13.87 -1.09
N GLY A 202 -5.86 -14.97 -0.86
CA GLY A 202 -5.49 -16.01 0.09
C GLY A 202 -4.45 -16.99 -0.49
N CYS A 203 -3.83 -17.78 0.37
CA CYS A 203 -2.91 -18.86 -0.05
C CYS A 203 -3.59 -19.98 -0.83
N ASP A 204 -4.91 -20.11 -0.74
CA ASP A 204 -5.76 -21.00 -1.51
C ASP A 204 -6.17 -20.44 -2.90
N GLY A 205 -5.72 -19.21 -3.23
CA GLY A 205 -6.09 -18.50 -4.44
C GLY A 205 -7.42 -17.76 -4.38
N ALA A 206 -8.18 -17.85 -3.28
CA ALA A 206 -9.39 -17.04 -3.08
C ALA A 206 -9.07 -15.55 -3.21
N PHE A 207 -9.98 -14.78 -3.81
CA PHE A 207 -9.79 -13.35 -4.04
C PHE A 207 -11.01 -12.56 -3.54
N ALA A 208 -10.74 -11.49 -2.80
CA ALA A 208 -11.74 -10.58 -2.27
C ALA A 208 -11.34 -9.13 -2.54
N ALA A 209 -12.18 -8.34 -3.17
CA ALA A 209 -11.91 -6.92 -3.48
C ALA A 209 -12.98 -6.02 -2.87
N TYR A 210 -12.54 -4.93 -2.27
CA TYR A 210 -13.41 -3.88 -1.76
C TYR A 210 -13.90 -2.97 -2.87
N ASP A 211 -14.99 -2.25 -2.62
CA ASP A 211 -15.49 -1.27 -3.57
C ASP A 211 -14.46 -0.14 -3.76
N PRO A 212 -14.20 0.30 -5.01
CA PRO A 212 -13.23 1.34 -5.27
C PRO A 212 -13.63 2.69 -4.65
N PRO A 213 -12.77 3.34 -3.84
CA PRO A 213 -12.92 4.73 -3.46
C PRO A 213 -12.48 5.69 -4.58
N LYS A 214 -13.07 6.88 -4.61
CA LYS A 214 -12.47 8.06 -5.21
C LYS A 214 -11.46 8.63 -4.21
N ASN A 215 -10.25 8.96 -4.68
CA ASN A 215 -9.16 9.47 -3.88
C ASN A 215 -8.87 10.93 -4.25
N ASP A 216 -8.88 11.82 -3.27
CA ASP A 216 -8.52 13.21 -3.43
C ASP A 216 -7.15 13.46 -2.76
N HIS A 217 -6.16 13.92 -3.53
CA HIS A 217 -4.83 14.26 -3.05
C HIS A 217 -4.65 15.77 -2.97
N GLU A 218 -3.97 16.23 -1.92
CA GLU A 218 -3.51 17.61 -1.75
C GLU A 218 -1.99 17.57 -1.54
N ASN A 219 -1.24 18.30 -2.35
CA ASN A 219 0.22 18.28 -2.33
C ASN A 219 0.81 16.86 -2.42
N HIS A 220 0.22 16.00 -3.25
CA HIS A 220 0.57 14.58 -3.42
C HIS A 220 0.33 13.68 -2.20
N ILE A 221 -0.33 14.17 -1.16
CA ILE A 221 -0.71 13.39 0.01
C ILE A 221 -2.20 13.06 -0.09
N LEU A 222 -2.57 11.79 0.02
CA LEU A 222 -3.98 11.39 0.07
C LEU A 222 -4.68 12.08 1.25
N ARG A 223 -5.69 12.90 0.94
CA ARG A 223 -6.49 13.63 1.93
C ARG A 223 -7.80 12.94 2.23
N ARG A 224 -8.51 12.48 1.18
CA ARG A 224 -9.83 11.87 1.32
C ARG A 224 -9.98 10.67 0.43
N SER A 225 -10.71 9.67 0.94
CA SER A 225 -11.23 8.56 0.15
C SER A 225 -12.73 8.49 0.34
N THR A 226 -13.49 8.62 -0.75
CA THR A 226 -14.95 8.60 -0.76
C THR A 226 -15.45 7.32 -1.41
N VAL A 227 -16.32 6.58 -0.74
CA VAL A 227 -16.86 5.30 -1.20
C VAL A 227 -18.37 5.36 -1.26
N PRO A 228 -18.97 4.97 -2.39
CA PRO A 228 -18.31 4.49 -3.61
C PRO A 228 -17.71 5.61 -4.45
N ALA A 229 -16.73 5.27 -5.30
CA ALA A 229 -16.28 6.18 -6.35
C ALA A 229 -17.40 6.41 -7.38
N PRO A 230 -17.39 7.55 -8.12
CA PRO A 230 -18.36 7.81 -9.20
C PRO A 230 -18.01 7.01 -10.47
N LEU A 231 -17.86 5.70 -10.32
CA LEU A 231 -17.63 4.74 -11.41
C LEU A 231 -18.96 4.09 -11.82
N SER A 232 -19.11 3.78 -13.09
CA SER A 232 -20.15 2.84 -13.51
C SER A 232 -19.89 1.44 -12.95
N SER A 233 -20.89 0.58 -12.88
CA SER A 233 -20.69 -0.81 -12.45
C SER A 233 -19.64 -1.54 -13.28
N ALA A 234 -19.64 -1.33 -14.60
CA ALA A 234 -18.64 -1.92 -15.51
C ALA A 234 -17.21 -1.45 -15.20
N GLN A 235 -17.03 -0.16 -14.92
CA GLN A 235 -15.70 0.36 -14.52
C GLN A 235 -15.26 -0.16 -13.15
N ALA A 236 -16.17 -0.27 -12.18
CA ALA A 236 -15.86 -0.82 -10.88
C ALA A 236 -15.46 -2.31 -10.98
N ASP A 237 -16.15 -3.09 -11.81
CA ASP A 237 -15.83 -4.49 -12.07
C ASP A 237 -14.49 -4.63 -12.81
N GLU A 238 -14.23 -3.78 -13.80
CA GLU A 238 -12.93 -3.73 -14.51
C GLU A 238 -11.79 -3.39 -13.54
N ALA A 239 -11.95 -2.40 -12.66
CA ALA A 239 -10.95 -2.05 -11.66
C ALA A 239 -10.63 -3.23 -10.75
N LYS A 240 -11.65 -3.95 -10.27
CA LYS A 240 -11.47 -5.18 -9.47
C LYS A 240 -10.79 -6.30 -10.27
N ALA A 241 -11.13 -6.45 -11.56
CA ALA A 241 -10.52 -7.44 -12.46
C ALA A 241 -9.04 -7.12 -12.72
N ILE A 242 -8.66 -5.84 -12.87
CA ILE A 242 -7.27 -5.40 -12.96
C ILE A 242 -6.50 -5.83 -11.70
N ALA A 243 -7.02 -5.53 -10.51
CA ALA A 243 -6.37 -5.90 -9.26
C ALA A 243 -6.24 -7.44 -9.11
N ARG A 244 -7.24 -8.21 -9.54
CA ARG A 244 -7.20 -9.68 -9.56
C ARG A 244 -6.07 -10.19 -10.45
N ARG A 245 -5.98 -9.72 -11.70
CA ARG A 245 -4.95 -10.15 -12.66
C ARG A 245 -3.54 -9.86 -12.16
N ILE A 246 -3.34 -8.68 -11.53
CA ILE A 246 -2.06 -8.30 -10.92
C ILE A 246 -1.74 -9.25 -9.76
N ALA A 247 -2.68 -9.49 -8.84
CA ALA A 247 -2.45 -10.37 -7.69
C ALA A 247 -2.20 -11.83 -8.09
N GLU A 248 -2.91 -12.35 -9.09
CA GLU A 248 -2.71 -13.70 -9.62
C GLU A 248 -1.33 -13.83 -10.27
N ALA A 249 -0.92 -12.87 -11.12
CA ALA A 249 0.37 -12.91 -11.82
C ALA A 249 1.58 -12.75 -10.87
N LEU A 250 1.39 -12.11 -9.71
CA LEU A 250 2.41 -12.00 -8.65
C LEU A 250 2.42 -13.22 -7.72
N ASP A 251 1.53 -14.20 -7.89
CA ASP A 251 1.25 -15.23 -6.87
C ASP A 251 1.14 -14.62 -5.46
N TYR A 252 0.38 -13.55 -5.39
CA TYR A 252 0.27 -12.68 -4.21
C TYR A 252 -0.52 -13.35 -3.11
N VAL A 253 -0.05 -13.21 -1.86
CA VAL A 253 -0.80 -13.57 -0.66
C VAL A 253 -0.80 -12.37 0.29
N GLY A 254 -1.96 -11.90 0.68
CA GLY A 254 -2.13 -10.70 1.50
C GLY A 254 -3.05 -9.68 0.85
N VAL A 255 -3.06 -8.46 1.38
CA VAL A 255 -3.77 -7.31 0.79
C VAL A 255 -2.84 -6.52 -0.11
N ILE A 256 -3.35 -6.13 -1.26
CA ILE A 256 -2.71 -5.30 -2.26
C ILE A 256 -3.56 -4.06 -2.51
N GLY A 257 -2.92 -2.90 -2.70
CA GLY A 257 -3.54 -1.68 -3.20
C GLY A 257 -3.13 -1.45 -4.65
N VAL A 258 -4.08 -1.16 -5.53
CA VAL A 258 -3.81 -0.77 -6.92
C VAL A 258 -4.39 0.62 -7.14
N GLU A 259 -3.53 1.61 -7.39
CA GLU A 259 -3.94 2.97 -7.67
C GLU A 259 -4.22 3.16 -9.16
N LEU A 260 -5.28 3.88 -9.48
CA LEU A 260 -5.82 4.06 -10.82
C LEU A 260 -6.05 5.53 -11.11
N PHE A 261 -5.67 5.97 -12.31
CA PHE A 261 -6.23 7.17 -12.92
C PHE A 261 -7.49 6.80 -13.71
N VAL A 262 -8.57 7.52 -13.50
CA VAL A 262 -9.78 7.44 -14.32
C VAL A 262 -9.73 8.60 -15.29
N THR A 263 -9.53 8.33 -16.56
CA THR A 263 -9.44 9.39 -17.59
C THR A 263 -10.77 10.07 -17.84
N LYS A 264 -10.77 11.22 -18.52
CA LYS A 264 -12.00 11.89 -18.93
C LYS A 264 -12.86 11.07 -19.91
N SER A 265 -12.23 10.13 -20.65
CA SER A 265 -12.93 9.15 -21.49
C SER A 265 -13.49 7.96 -20.71
N GLY A 266 -13.15 7.84 -19.42
CA GLY A 266 -13.57 6.73 -18.56
C GLY A 266 -12.63 5.51 -18.57
N GLU A 267 -11.50 5.59 -19.26
CA GLU A 267 -10.48 4.53 -19.27
C GLU A 267 -9.75 4.46 -17.92
N LEU A 268 -9.39 3.24 -17.49
CA LEU A 268 -8.64 3.00 -16.27
C LEU A 268 -7.15 2.78 -16.60
N LEU A 269 -6.28 3.59 -16.01
CA LEU A 269 -4.82 3.43 -16.13
C LEU A 269 -4.23 3.12 -14.77
N VAL A 270 -3.43 2.05 -14.66
CA VAL A 270 -2.72 1.76 -13.42
C VAL A 270 -1.62 2.79 -13.20
N ASN A 271 -1.65 3.45 -12.04
CA ASN A 271 -0.62 4.38 -11.59
C ASN A 271 0.49 3.64 -10.84
N GLU A 272 0.16 2.97 -9.73
CA GLU A 272 1.13 2.20 -8.94
C GLU A 272 0.47 1.05 -8.17
N ILE A 273 1.31 0.12 -7.68
CA ILE A 273 0.93 -1.02 -6.86
C ILE A 273 1.55 -0.86 -5.47
N ALA A 274 0.72 -0.93 -4.43
CA ALA A 274 1.18 -1.03 -3.05
C ALA A 274 1.08 -2.50 -2.59
N PRO A 275 2.20 -3.22 -2.39
CA PRO A 275 2.19 -4.64 -2.00
C PRO A 275 1.94 -4.79 -0.48
N ARG A 276 0.90 -4.16 0.02
CA ARG A 276 0.51 -4.07 1.44
C ARG A 276 -0.89 -3.50 1.60
N VAL A 277 -1.38 -3.47 2.82
CA VAL A 277 -2.56 -2.66 3.16
C VAL A 277 -2.36 -1.20 2.75
N HIS A 278 -3.41 -0.54 2.27
CA HIS A 278 -3.31 0.76 1.66
C HIS A 278 -4.14 1.83 2.38
N ASN A 279 -3.63 3.07 2.38
CA ASN A 279 -4.29 4.19 3.08
C ASN A 279 -5.71 4.45 2.56
N SER A 280 -5.93 4.31 1.26
CA SER A 280 -7.27 4.47 0.68
C SER A 280 -8.29 3.39 1.08
N GLY A 281 -7.85 2.34 1.77
CA GLY A 281 -8.70 1.27 2.30
C GLY A 281 -8.99 1.39 3.80
N HIS A 282 -8.58 2.46 4.48
CA HIS A 282 -8.79 2.59 5.93
C HIS A 282 -10.27 2.69 6.31
N TRP A 283 -11.12 3.21 5.43
CA TRP A 283 -12.58 3.26 5.58
C TRP A 283 -13.21 1.89 5.81
N THR A 284 -12.53 0.81 5.39
CA THR A 284 -13.04 -0.57 5.55
C THR A 284 -13.17 -1.00 7.00
N ILE A 285 -12.52 -0.30 7.94
CA ILE A 285 -12.60 -0.61 9.38
C ILE A 285 -14.04 -0.37 9.86
N GLU A 286 -14.66 0.72 9.43
CA GLU A 286 -16.00 1.12 9.87
C GLU A 286 -17.11 0.69 8.93
N ALA A 287 -16.84 0.49 7.63
CA ALA A 287 -17.89 0.28 6.64
C ALA A 287 -17.99 -1.16 6.12
N CYS A 288 -17.12 -2.09 6.57
CA CYS A 288 -17.14 -3.49 6.20
C CYS A 288 -17.10 -4.40 7.44
N ALA A 289 -17.69 -5.59 7.33
CA ALA A 289 -17.59 -6.60 8.39
C ALA A 289 -16.15 -7.09 8.58
N THR A 290 -15.38 -7.19 7.49
CA THR A 290 -13.96 -7.54 7.49
C THR A 290 -13.16 -6.38 6.92
N SER A 291 -12.33 -5.74 7.74
CA SER A 291 -11.46 -4.66 7.28
C SER A 291 -10.29 -5.18 6.44
N GLN A 292 -9.63 -4.31 5.65
CA GLN A 292 -8.42 -4.67 4.93
C GLN A 292 -7.32 -5.24 5.84
N PHE A 293 -7.23 -4.75 7.07
CA PHE A 293 -6.23 -5.20 8.04
C PHE A 293 -6.50 -6.62 8.50
N GLU A 294 -7.75 -6.91 8.85
CA GLU A 294 -8.17 -8.27 9.20
C GLU A 294 -8.03 -9.22 8.00
N GLN A 295 -8.41 -8.76 6.81
CA GLN A 295 -8.26 -9.52 5.57
C GLN A 295 -6.80 -9.90 5.30
N HIS A 296 -5.87 -8.95 5.51
CA HIS A 296 -4.44 -9.20 5.36
C HIS A 296 -3.93 -10.24 6.36
N ILE A 297 -4.31 -10.12 7.64
CA ILE A 297 -3.92 -11.09 8.67
C ILE A 297 -4.51 -12.47 8.35
N ARG A 298 -5.78 -12.57 7.91
CA ARG A 298 -6.39 -13.82 7.47
C ARG A 298 -5.59 -14.48 6.36
N ALA A 299 -5.28 -13.72 5.30
CA ALA A 299 -4.51 -14.23 4.16
C ALA A 299 -3.12 -14.73 4.57
N VAL A 300 -2.36 -13.94 5.35
CA VAL A 300 -1.00 -14.26 5.79
C VAL A 300 -0.99 -15.43 6.78
N ALA A 301 -2.00 -15.54 7.63
CA ALA A 301 -2.16 -16.66 8.58
C ALA A 301 -2.76 -17.92 7.94
N GLY A 302 -3.10 -17.90 6.65
CA GLY A 302 -3.69 -19.05 5.95
C GLY A 302 -5.16 -19.30 6.29
N TRP A 303 -5.86 -18.29 6.81
CA TRP A 303 -7.29 -18.38 7.10
C TRP A 303 -8.13 -18.03 5.87
N PRO A 304 -9.37 -18.55 5.78
CA PRO A 304 -10.30 -18.12 4.75
C PRO A 304 -10.49 -16.60 4.77
N LEU A 305 -10.56 -15.99 3.58
CA LEU A 305 -10.87 -14.57 3.45
C LEU A 305 -12.28 -14.29 3.99
N GLY A 306 -12.46 -13.12 4.59
CA GLY A 306 -13.77 -12.62 5.02
C GLY A 306 -14.50 -11.88 3.90
N ASP A 307 -15.77 -11.54 4.14
CA ASP A 307 -16.59 -10.76 3.20
C ASP A 307 -16.09 -9.30 3.11
N PRO A 308 -15.67 -8.81 1.92
CA PRO A 308 -15.26 -7.44 1.71
C PRO A 308 -16.43 -6.47 1.48
N THR A 309 -17.67 -6.96 1.46
CA THR A 309 -18.85 -6.16 1.13
C THR A 309 -19.05 -5.05 2.16
N ARG A 310 -19.14 -3.80 1.67
CA ARG A 310 -19.49 -2.68 2.54
C ARG A 310 -20.98 -2.72 2.91
N HIS A 311 -21.27 -2.38 4.15
CA HIS A 311 -22.64 -2.20 4.64
C HIS A 311 -23.07 -0.72 4.62
N SER A 312 -22.12 0.20 4.47
CA SER A 312 -22.34 1.65 4.47
C SER A 312 -21.49 2.33 3.41
N ASP A 313 -21.89 3.50 2.96
CA ASP A 313 -21.01 4.42 2.26
C ASP A 313 -20.06 5.06 3.27
N ALA A 314 -18.91 5.52 2.83
CA ALA A 314 -17.90 6.06 3.73
C ALA A 314 -17.16 7.27 3.14
N LEU A 315 -16.82 8.21 4.01
CA LEU A 315 -15.82 9.25 3.76
C LEU A 315 -14.71 9.09 4.78
N MET A 316 -13.51 8.74 4.34
CA MET A 316 -12.31 8.72 5.15
C MET A 316 -11.47 9.96 4.87
N GLN A 317 -11.02 10.64 5.92
CA GLN A 317 -10.12 11.79 5.83
C GLN A 317 -8.87 11.54 6.67
N ASN A 318 -7.70 11.72 6.06
CA ASN A 318 -6.43 11.68 6.76
C ASN A 318 -6.23 12.94 7.61
N ILE A 319 -5.68 12.76 8.80
CA ILE A 319 -5.22 13.80 9.71
C ILE A 319 -3.73 13.98 9.46
N VAL A 320 -3.31 15.17 9.01
CA VAL A 320 -1.94 15.42 8.56
C VAL A 320 -1.30 16.52 9.40
N GLY A 321 -0.09 16.26 9.89
CA GLY A 321 0.70 17.24 10.62
C GLY A 321 -0.02 17.79 11.85
N GLU A 322 -0.03 19.12 11.97
CA GLU A 322 -0.58 19.86 13.12
C GLU A 322 -2.08 19.66 13.37
N GLU A 323 -2.82 19.17 12.38
CA GLU A 323 -4.24 18.83 12.57
C GLU A 323 -4.47 17.86 13.74
N ALA A 324 -3.47 17.00 14.02
CA ALA A 324 -3.55 16.02 15.11
C ALA A 324 -3.52 16.67 16.52
N ALA A 325 -3.07 17.91 16.63
CA ALA A 325 -3.06 18.64 17.90
C ALA A 325 -4.47 18.96 18.38
N ASP A 326 -5.42 19.14 17.45
CA ASP A 326 -6.83 19.41 17.77
C ASP A 326 -7.66 18.11 17.92
N TRP A 327 -7.08 17.11 18.60
CA TRP A 327 -7.73 15.82 18.79
C TRP A 327 -9.08 15.90 19.49
N ARG A 328 -9.31 16.95 20.33
CA ARG A 328 -10.61 17.14 20.99
C ARG A 328 -11.72 17.47 20.01
N ALA A 329 -11.49 18.39 19.08
CA ALA A 329 -12.44 18.68 18.00
C ALA A 329 -12.62 17.45 17.09
N LEU A 330 -11.54 16.78 16.75
CA LEU A 330 -11.57 15.55 15.94
C LEU A 330 -12.40 14.45 16.61
N SER A 331 -12.30 14.28 17.92
CA SER A 331 -13.06 13.26 18.67
C SER A 331 -14.55 13.56 18.81
N SER A 332 -14.98 14.81 18.61
CA SER A 332 -16.37 15.26 18.75
C SER A 332 -17.09 15.49 17.42
N ASN A 333 -16.46 15.22 16.29
CA ASN A 333 -17.02 15.51 14.96
C ASN A 333 -17.96 14.41 14.40
N GLY A 334 -18.28 13.40 15.20
CA GLY A 334 -19.21 12.32 14.84
C GLY A 334 -18.62 11.20 13.95
N GLY A 335 -17.35 11.30 13.56
CA GLY A 335 -16.64 10.25 12.84
C GLY A 335 -15.87 9.29 13.75
N ALA A 336 -15.54 8.11 13.25
CA ALA A 336 -14.64 7.17 13.91
C ALA A 336 -13.18 7.65 13.78
N LEU A 337 -12.57 8.02 14.92
CA LEU A 337 -11.24 8.60 15.01
C LEU A 337 -10.19 7.52 15.25
N HIS A 338 -9.16 7.48 14.41
CA HIS A 338 -7.97 6.65 14.55
C HIS A 338 -6.71 7.51 14.61
N LEU A 339 -6.10 7.60 15.78
CA LEU A 339 -4.78 8.22 15.96
C LEU A 339 -3.69 7.15 15.96
N TYR A 340 -2.60 7.42 15.22
CA TYR A 340 -1.58 6.39 15.00
C TYR A 340 -0.56 6.25 16.14
N GLY A 341 -0.60 7.12 17.16
CA GLY A 341 0.31 7.06 18.30
C GLY A 341 1.76 7.45 17.97
N LYS A 342 1.95 8.26 16.93
CA LYS A 342 3.28 8.81 16.57
C LYS A 342 3.70 9.86 17.57
N SER A 343 4.95 9.81 18.03
CA SER A 343 5.52 10.68 19.04
C SER A 343 5.71 12.12 18.59
N GLU A 344 5.95 12.32 17.29
CA GLU A 344 6.30 13.62 16.73
C GLU A 344 5.34 14.03 15.62
N ILE A 345 4.79 15.22 15.74
CA ILE A 345 4.00 15.89 14.71
C ILE A 345 4.98 16.56 13.73
N ARG A 346 4.85 16.27 12.45
CA ARG A 346 5.62 16.89 11.37
C ARG A 346 4.72 17.25 10.20
N GLU A 347 5.03 18.34 9.53
CA GLU A 347 4.35 18.73 8.29
C GLU A 347 4.33 17.56 7.28
N GLY A 348 3.19 17.34 6.64
CA GLY A 348 3.00 16.25 5.67
C GLY A 348 2.90 14.84 6.26
N ARG A 349 3.16 14.64 7.56
CA ARG A 349 3.09 13.32 8.19
C ARG A 349 1.65 12.94 8.52
N LYS A 350 1.19 11.79 8.02
CA LYS A 350 -0.11 11.23 8.39
C LYS A 350 -0.08 10.81 9.85
N MET A 351 -0.90 11.44 10.68
CA MET A 351 -0.95 11.26 12.13
C MET A 351 -2.14 10.42 12.59
N GLY A 352 -3.16 10.30 11.72
CA GLY A 352 -4.39 9.59 11.98
C GLY A 352 -5.33 9.66 10.78
N HIS A 353 -6.54 9.18 10.98
CA HIS A 353 -7.66 9.40 10.06
C HIS A 353 -8.99 9.43 10.83
N VAL A 354 -9.99 10.00 10.20
CA VAL A 354 -11.38 9.95 10.65
C VAL A 354 -12.21 9.34 9.54
N THR A 355 -13.14 8.45 9.87
CA THR A 355 -14.10 7.87 8.92
C THR A 355 -15.52 8.18 9.35
N TRP A 356 -16.30 8.77 8.47
CA TRP A 356 -17.76 8.92 8.61
C TRP A 356 -18.44 7.90 7.72
N ILE A 357 -19.49 7.28 8.25
CA ILE A 357 -20.33 6.36 7.48
C ILE A 357 -21.73 6.94 7.27
N SER A 358 -22.36 6.59 6.18
CA SER A 358 -23.74 6.95 5.83
C SER A 358 -24.49 5.74 5.24
N PRO A 359 -25.83 5.77 5.14
CA PRO A 359 -26.57 4.69 4.52
C PRO A 359 -26.02 4.34 3.14
N LYS A 360 -25.89 3.03 2.87
CA LYS A 360 -25.39 2.52 1.60
C LYS A 360 -26.26 2.96 0.43
N THR A 361 -25.67 3.66 -0.56
CA THR A 361 -26.37 4.00 -1.80
C THR A 361 -26.68 2.74 -2.62
N GLY A 362 -27.88 2.66 -3.19
CA GLY A 362 -28.33 1.52 -4.00
C GLY A 362 -28.80 0.30 -3.20
N ALA A 363 -28.99 0.42 -1.88
CA ALA A 363 -29.70 -0.57 -1.08
C ALA A 363 -31.20 -0.19 -1.04
N GLY A 364 -31.92 -0.53 -2.07
CA GLY A 364 -33.36 -0.38 -2.23
C GLY A 364 -33.94 -1.57 -2.97
#